data_becc7ed8a4461b3bf2e42ac09677f5fb
#
_entry.id   becc7ed8a4461b3bf2e42ac09677f5fb
#
_cell.length_a   1.000
_cell.length_b   1.000
_cell.length_c   1.000
_cell.angle_alpha   90.00
_cell.angle_beta   90.00
_cell.angle_gamma   90.00
#
_symmetry.space_group_name_H-M   'P 1'
#
loop_
_entity.id
_entity.type
_entity.pdbx_description
1 polymer ?
#
loop_
_entity_poly.entity_id
_entity_poly.type
_entity_poly.pdbx_seq_one_letter_code
_entity_poly.pdbx_strand_id
1 'polypeptide(L)'
;MLFRSPVLKPEWIKPGCLIISSGTMDFSDYDFMVKDIRKIVDNYPMYEEYIEIYEEWDENGKRLSSGIPGMYYVNMVDDGKIGRSEVTELGEILLGEKKGRKSDDEIIMVSVGGMPILDVGWGYECYCKAKEKGIGTTLNLWEKPYLY
;
A
#
# COMPACT_ATOMS: atom_id res chain seq x y z
N MET A 1 10.88 6.27 -20.79
CA MET A 1 11.44 7.06 -19.68
C MET A 1 11.46 6.13 -18.47
N LEU A 2 12.62 5.68 -18.05
CA LEU A 2 12.75 4.82 -16.86
C LEU A 2 12.65 5.74 -15.63
N PHE A 3 11.53 5.71 -14.95
CA PHE A 3 11.42 6.34 -13.65
C PHE A 3 12.26 5.52 -12.67
N ARG A 4 13.28 6.14 -12.09
CA ARG A 4 14.00 5.53 -10.97
C ARG A 4 13.16 5.74 -9.71
N SER A 5 12.97 4.67 -8.95
CA SER A 5 12.37 4.77 -7.62
C SER A 5 13.19 5.73 -6.75
N PRO A 6 12.55 6.59 -5.96
CA PRO A 6 13.27 7.43 -5.01
C PRO A 6 13.96 6.55 -3.97
N VAL A 7 15.17 6.92 -3.61
CA VAL A 7 15.92 6.26 -2.52
C VAL A 7 15.93 7.19 -1.32
N LEU A 8 15.24 6.79 -0.26
CA LEU A 8 15.19 7.53 0.99
C LEU A 8 16.41 7.24 1.84
N LYS A 9 16.95 8.28 2.47
CA LYS A 9 18.06 8.16 3.40
C LYS A 9 17.56 8.37 4.84
N PRO A 10 18.04 7.58 5.81
CA PRO A 10 17.63 7.71 7.21
C PRO A 10 17.74 9.14 7.75
N GLU A 11 18.82 9.83 7.40
CA GLU A 11 19.07 11.21 7.85
C GLU A 11 18.07 12.26 7.33
N TRP A 12 17.22 11.90 6.37
CA TRP A 12 16.14 12.76 5.87
C TRP A 12 14.84 12.56 6.65
N ILE A 13 14.75 11.49 7.43
CA ILE A 13 13.52 11.06 8.10
C ILE A 13 13.58 11.51 9.56
N LYS A 14 12.68 12.41 9.92
CA LYS A 14 12.59 12.93 11.28
C LYS A 14 11.78 11.97 12.18
N PRO A 15 12.04 11.95 13.50
CA PRO A 15 11.16 11.34 14.45
C PRO A 15 9.71 11.82 14.25
N GLY A 16 8.75 10.92 14.39
CA GLY A 16 7.33 11.20 14.17
C GLY A 16 6.90 11.25 12.70
N CYS A 17 7.80 11.01 11.75
CA CYS A 17 7.48 11.05 10.32
C CYS A 17 6.45 9.97 9.94
N LEU A 18 5.51 10.35 9.09
CA LEU A 18 4.60 9.44 8.40
C LEU A 18 4.99 9.41 6.92
N ILE A 19 5.39 8.24 6.45
CA ILE A 19 5.73 7.97 5.06
C ILE A 19 4.57 7.19 4.45
N ILE A 20 3.99 7.71 3.36
CA ILE A 20 2.95 6.99 2.61
C ILE A 20 3.52 6.62 1.25
N SER A 21 3.66 5.32 1.03
CA SER A 21 4.14 4.75 -0.21
C SER A 21 2.96 4.26 -1.06
N SER A 22 2.66 4.98 -2.12
CA SER A 22 1.70 4.55 -3.16
C SER A 22 2.40 4.07 -4.44
N GLY A 23 3.70 3.96 -4.42
CA GLY A 23 4.55 3.49 -5.50
C GLY A 23 5.85 2.94 -4.95
N THR A 24 6.71 2.45 -5.84
CA THR A 24 8.00 1.89 -5.47
C THR A 24 8.92 2.96 -4.89
N MET A 25 9.52 2.67 -3.75
CA MET A 25 10.62 3.45 -3.17
C MET A 25 11.65 2.50 -2.57
N ASP A 26 12.88 2.96 -2.45
CA ASP A 26 13.96 2.23 -1.80
C ASP A 26 14.48 3.00 -0.61
N PHE A 27 15.17 2.31 0.29
CA PHE A 27 15.94 2.91 1.38
C PHE A 27 17.43 2.67 1.14
N SER A 28 18.25 3.68 1.41
CA SER A 28 19.70 3.52 1.33
C SER A 28 20.25 2.64 2.45
N ASP A 29 19.47 2.47 3.52
CA ASP A 29 19.75 1.59 4.64
C ASP A 29 18.54 0.69 4.89
N TYR A 30 18.65 -0.57 4.52
CA TYR A 30 17.60 -1.57 4.69
C TYR A 30 17.36 -1.92 6.17
N ASP A 31 18.42 -1.93 6.96
CA ASP A 31 18.35 -2.23 8.40
C ASP A 31 17.52 -1.20 9.14
N PHE A 32 17.62 0.08 8.74
CA PHE A 32 16.77 1.15 9.25
C PHE A 32 15.29 0.87 8.96
N MET A 33 14.97 0.46 7.73
CA MET A 33 13.58 0.11 7.37
C MET A 33 13.06 -1.06 8.20
N VAL A 34 13.91 -2.06 8.47
CA VAL A 34 13.55 -3.24 9.26
C VAL A 34 13.33 -2.90 10.74
N LYS A 35 14.23 -2.11 11.34
CA LYS A 35 14.32 -1.94 12.80
C LYS A 35 13.57 -0.72 13.32
N ASP A 36 13.64 0.40 12.59
CA ASP A 36 13.24 1.71 13.12
C ASP A 36 11.89 2.21 12.59
N ILE A 37 11.38 1.59 11.53
CA ILE A 37 10.11 1.98 10.91
C ILE A 37 9.00 1.02 11.28
N ARG A 38 7.88 1.55 11.78
CA ARG A 38 6.65 0.77 11.94
C ARG A 38 5.98 0.55 10.59
N LYS A 39 5.64 -0.71 10.31
CA LYS A 39 5.10 -1.18 9.05
C LYS A 39 3.59 -1.27 9.11
N ILE A 40 2.92 -0.51 8.26
CA ILE A 40 1.48 -0.55 8.06
C ILE A 40 1.20 -0.79 6.57
N VAL A 41 0.22 -1.62 6.28
CA VAL A 41 -0.16 -1.99 4.92
C VAL A 41 -1.67 -1.89 4.75
N ASP A 42 -2.15 -1.61 3.57
CA ASP A 42 -3.58 -1.58 3.26
C ASP A 42 -4.24 -2.96 3.36
N ASN A 43 -3.65 -3.98 2.73
CA ASN A 43 -4.14 -5.36 2.77
C ASN A 43 -2.99 -6.34 2.59
N TYR A 44 -2.55 -7.00 3.65
CA TYR A 44 -1.42 -7.92 3.59
C TYR A 44 -1.71 -9.18 2.77
N PRO A 45 -2.87 -9.87 2.92
CA PRO A 45 -3.17 -11.05 2.14
C PRO A 45 -3.13 -10.82 0.62
N MET A 46 -3.52 -9.64 0.15
CA MET A 46 -3.43 -9.29 -1.27
C MET A 46 -1.99 -9.36 -1.79
N TYR A 47 -1.02 -8.97 -0.97
CA TYR A 47 0.39 -9.03 -1.36
C TYR A 47 0.98 -10.43 -1.24
N GLU A 48 0.47 -11.27 -0.35
CA GLU A 48 0.82 -12.70 -0.31
C GLU A 48 0.40 -13.40 -1.61
N GLU A 49 -0.81 -13.13 -2.10
CA GLU A 49 -1.29 -13.68 -3.38
C GLU A 49 -0.41 -13.24 -4.56
N TYR A 50 0.11 -12.01 -4.54
CA TYR A 50 1.01 -11.55 -5.59
C TYR A 50 2.33 -12.34 -5.65
N ILE A 51 2.81 -12.87 -4.54
CA ILE A 51 4.00 -13.74 -4.53
C ILE A 51 3.73 -15.01 -5.34
N GLU A 52 2.57 -15.63 -5.15
CA GLU A 52 2.20 -16.86 -5.85
C GLU A 52 2.03 -16.64 -7.36
N ILE A 53 1.56 -15.43 -7.76
CA ILE A 53 1.31 -15.10 -9.16
C ILE A 53 2.59 -14.63 -9.88
N TYR A 54 3.47 -13.92 -9.19
CA TYR A 54 4.65 -13.28 -9.76
C TYR A 54 5.95 -13.87 -9.18
N GLU A 55 6.09 -15.20 -9.23
CA GLU A 55 7.35 -15.89 -8.87
C GLU A 55 8.46 -15.66 -9.90
N GLU A 56 8.74 -14.42 -10.23
CA GLU A 56 9.87 -14.07 -11.07
C GLU A 56 11.07 -13.64 -10.23
N TRP A 57 12.21 -14.28 -10.49
CA TRP A 57 13.48 -13.97 -9.87
C TRP A 57 14.42 -13.39 -10.92
N ASP A 58 15.17 -12.36 -10.58
CA ASP A 58 16.22 -11.86 -11.44
C ASP A 58 17.43 -12.83 -11.47
N GLU A 59 18.39 -12.55 -12.36
CA GLU A 59 19.62 -13.33 -12.51
C GLU A 59 20.50 -13.40 -11.24
N ASN A 60 20.22 -12.53 -10.24
CA ASN A 60 20.91 -12.46 -8.96
C ASN A 60 20.11 -13.14 -7.84
N GLY A 61 18.98 -13.77 -8.16
CA GLY A 61 18.10 -14.41 -7.17
C GLY A 61 17.28 -13.44 -6.32
N LYS A 62 17.06 -12.22 -6.80
CA LYS A 62 16.17 -11.24 -6.17
C LYS A 62 14.78 -11.34 -6.79
N ARG A 63 13.74 -11.40 -5.97
CA ARG A 63 12.35 -11.37 -6.45
C ARG A 63 12.05 -10.08 -7.19
N LEU A 64 11.50 -10.21 -8.41
CA LEU A 64 11.15 -9.08 -9.28
C LEU A 64 9.85 -8.36 -8.86
N SER A 65 9.10 -8.93 -7.95
CA SER A 65 7.89 -8.31 -7.35
C SER A 65 8.16 -7.02 -6.57
N SER A 66 9.41 -6.57 -6.52
CA SER A 66 9.84 -5.38 -5.76
C SER A 66 9.23 -4.06 -6.22
N GLY A 67 8.45 -4.05 -7.32
CA GLY A 67 7.77 -2.86 -7.83
C GLY A 67 6.42 -2.54 -7.19
N ILE A 68 5.89 -3.46 -6.37
CA ILE A 68 4.56 -3.31 -5.76
C ILE A 68 4.73 -2.82 -4.32
N PRO A 69 4.07 -1.72 -3.89
CA PRO A 69 4.14 -1.26 -2.51
C PRO A 69 3.97 -2.32 -1.44
N GLY A 70 3.74 -2.58 -0.49
CA GLY A 70 3.45 -3.68 0.43
C GLY A 70 4.27 -4.97 0.28
N MET A 71 4.77 -5.28 -0.90
CA MET A 71 5.65 -6.45 -1.13
C MET A 71 6.94 -6.38 -0.32
N TYR A 72 7.41 -5.19 0.05
CA TYR A 72 8.55 -5.04 0.96
C TYR A 72 8.35 -5.79 2.27
N TYR A 73 7.14 -5.70 2.83
CA TYR A 73 6.85 -6.30 4.12
C TYR A 73 6.68 -7.81 4.02
N VAL A 74 6.08 -8.29 2.93
CA VAL A 74 5.97 -9.73 2.69
C VAL A 74 7.36 -10.33 2.50
N ASN A 75 8.21 -9.71 1.68
CA ASN A 75 9.59 -10.14 1.51
C ASN A 75 10.38 -10.14 2.82
N MET A 76 10.19 -9.14 3.69
CA MET A 76 10.84 -9.09 5.00
C MET A 76 10.40 -10.24 5.92
N VAL A 77 9.13 -10.63 5.84
CA VAL A 77 8.59 -11.77 6.62
C VAL A 77 9.15 -13.08 6.06
N ASP A 78 9.14 -13.28 4.76
CA ASP A 78 9.66 -14.47 4.10
C ASP A 78 11.17 -14.66 4.32
N ASP A 79 11.91 -13.55 4.30
CA ASP A 79 13.35 -13.56 4.59
C ASP A 79 13.66 -13.75 6.10
N GLY A 80 12.65 -13.85 6.95
CA GLY A 80 12.78 -13.97 8.40
C GLY A 80 13.39 -12.75 9.08
N LYS A 81 13.31 -11.58 8.43
CA LYS A 81 13.81 -10.30 8.99
C LYS A 81 12.87 -9.73 10.04
N ILE A 82 11.58 -9.94 9.88
CA ILE A 82 10.52 -9.55 10.82
C ILE A 82 9.49 -10.67 10.93
N GLY A 83 8.71 -10.66 12.01
CA GLY A 83 7.54 -11.52 12.14
C GLY A 83 6.31 -10.92 11.44
N ARG A 84 5.38 -11.76 10.96
CA ARG A 84 4.11 -11.30 10.38
C ARG A 84 3.34 -10.35 11.33
N SER A 85 3.41 -10.59 12.63
CA SER A 85 2.76 -9.78 13.67
C SER A 85 3.31 -8.34 13.78
N GLU A 86 4.47 -8.07 13.21
CA GLU A 86 5.06 -6.72 13.17
C GLU A 86 4.49 -5.84 12.05
N VAL A 87 3.79 -6.46 11.09
CA VAL A 87 3.07 -5.75 10.04
C VAL A 87 1.62 -5.57 10.47
N THR A 88 1.16 -4.33 10.53
CA THR A 88 -0.21 -3.97 10.91
C THR A 88 -1.03 -3.67 9.65
N GLU A 89 -2.24 -4.17 9.56
CA GLU A 89 -3.16 -3.81 8.50
C GLU A 89 -3.89 -2.51 8.83
N LEU A 90 -4.09 -1.66 7.83
CA LEU A 90 -4.77 -0.36 8.01
C LEU A 90 -6.21 -0.56 8.51
N GLY A 91 -6.86 -1.64 8.08
CA GLY A 91 -8.20 -2.02 8.53
C GLY A 91 -8.28 -2.25 10.03
N GLU A 92 -7.28 -2.90 10.65
CA GLU A 92 -7.23 -3.14 12.10
C GLU A 92 -7.16 -1.82 12.89
N ILE A 93 -6.49 -0.81 12.32
CA ILE A 93 -6.40 0.52 12.92
C ILE A 93 -7.72 1.26 12.80
N LEU A 94 -8.36 1.21 11.63
CA LEU A 94 -9.64 1.88 11.38
C LEU A 94 -10.78 1.29 12.23
N LEU A 95 -10.74 0.00 12.51
CA LEU A 95 -11.66 -0.70 13.40
C LEU A 95 -11.36 -0.47 14.90
N GLY A 96 -10.24 0.17 15.21
CA GLY A 96 -9.82 0.42 16.60
C GLY A 96 -9.21 -0.79 17.30
N GLU A 97 -8.91 -1.86 16.58
CA GLU A 97 -8.30 -3.09 17.11
C GLU A 97 -6.81 -2.88 17.41
N LYS A 98 -6.15 -2.05 16.64
CA LYS A 98 -4.75 -1.67 16.86
C LYS A 98 -4.58 -0.14 16.84
N LYS A 99 -3.60 0.34 17.61
CA LYS A 99 -3.26 1.78 17.60
C LYS A 99 -2.57 2.15 16.28
N GLY A 100 -2.97 3.27 15.69
CA GLY A 100 -2.32 3.85 14.53
C GLY A 100 -0.90 4.29 14.87
N ARG A 101 -0.73 5.18 15.83
CA ARG A 101 0.56 5.67 16.33
C ARG A 101 0.71 5.32 17.81
N LYS A 102 1.89 4.85 18.22
CA LYS A 102 2.18 4.45 19.60
C LYS A 102 2.87 5.56 20.41
N SER A 103 3.66 6.40 19.74
CA SER A 103 4.34 7.57 20.33
C SER A 103 4.53 8.66 19.28
N ASP A 104 4.76 9.90 19.72
CA ASP A 104 4.94 11.04 18.83
C ASP A 104 6.21 10.94 17.96
N ASP A 105 7.22 10.23 18.45
CA ASP A 105 8.49 10.02 17.75
C ASP A 105 8.49 8.81 16.82
N GLU A 106 7.42 7.98 16.84
CA GLU A 106 7.36 6.76 16.03
C GLU A 106 7.37 7.09 14.54
N ILE A 107 8.33 6.53 13.81
CA ILE A 107 8.39 6.61 12.36
C ILE A 107 7.48 5.52 11.79
N ILE A 108 6.55 5.90 10.94
CA ILE A 108 5.55 5.00 10.37
C ILE A 108 5.66 5.03 8.85
N MET A 109 5.67 3.85 8.23
CA MET A 109 5.49 3.73 6.79
C MET A 109 4.21 2.94 6.49
N VAL A 110 3.32 3.59 5.74
CA VAL A 110 2.09 2.98 5.23
C VAL A 110 2.29 2.67 3.76
N SER A 111 2.26 1.41 3.40
CA SER A 111 2.30 0.97 1.99
C SER A 111 0.88 0.75 1.49
N VAL A 112 0.52 1.45 0.41
CA VAL A 112 -0.80 1.43 -0.20
C VAL A 112 -0.65 1.12 -1.68
N GLY A 113 -0.97 -0.11 -2.07
CA GLY A 113 -0.95 -0.54 -3.47
C GLY A 113 -2.22 -0.17 -4.23
N GLY A 114 -3.24 0.22 -3.48
CA GLY A 114 -4.57 0.50 -3.99
C GLY A 114 -5.45 -0.74 -4.08
N MET A 115 -6.71 -0.56 -3.75
CA MET A 115 -7.74 -1.59 -3.87
C MET A 115 -8.90 -1.04 -4.69
N PRO A 116 -9.32 -1.67 -5.79
CA PRO A 116 -10.42 -1.20 -6.63
C PRO A 116 -11.73 -0.99 -5.88
N ILE A 117 -11.95 -1.72 -4.78
CA ILE A 117 -13.14 -1.55 -3.94
C ILE A 117 -13.21 -0.15 -3.30
N LEU A 118 -12.07 0.52 -3.07
CA LEU A 118 -12.04 1.88 -2.55
C LEU A 118 -12.56 2.86 -3.61
N ASP A 119 -12.18 2.66 -4.87
CA ASP A 119 -12.64 3.49 -5.98
C ASP A 119 -14.15 3.32 -6.19
N VAL A 120 -14.64 2.09 -6.09
CA VAL A 120 -16.09 1.80 -6.16
C VAL A 120 -16.82 2.47 -5.00
N GLY A 121 -16.32 2.36 -3.77
CA GLY A 121 -16.93 2.96 -2.58
C GLY A 121 -16.99 4.49 -2.69
N TRP A 122 -15.88 5.13 -3.02
CA TRP A 122 -15.80 6.58 -3.22
C TRP A 122 -16.67 7.03 -4.39
N GLY A 123 -16.59 6.34 -5.51
CA GLY A 123 -17.39 6.64 -6.70
C GLY A 123 -18.88 6.57 -6.40
N TYR A 124 -19.34 5.58 -5.66
CA TYR A 124 -20.72 5.45 -5.25
C TYR A 124 -21.17 6.58 -4.32
N GLU A 125 -20.37 6.92 -3.32
CA GLU A 125 -20.64 8.06 -2.43
C GLU A 125 -20.75 9.39 -3.19
N CYS A 126 -19.81 9.63 -4.12
CA CYS A 126 -19.82 10.81 -4.97
C CYS A 126 -21.08 10.85 -5.87
N TYR A 127 -21.44 9.70 -6.45
CA TYR A 127 -22.64 9.56 -7.26
C TYR A 127 -23.91 9.89 -6.47
N CYS A 128 -24.07 9.31 -5.28
CA CYS A 128 -25.23 9.57 -4.43
C CYS A 128 -25.35 11.06 -4.07
N LYS A 129 -24.25 11.67 -3.61
CA LYS A 129 -24.22 13.09 -3.25
C LYS A 129 -24.45 14.04 -4.43
N ALA A 130 -23.94 13.70 -5.59
CA ALA A 130 -24.19 14.47 -6.81
C ALA A 130 -25.66 14.41 -7.21
N LYS A 131 -26.27 13.22 -7.15
CA LYS A 131 -27.69 13.01 -7.45
C LYS A 131 -28.60 13.77 -6.49
N GLU A 132 -28.32 13.72 -5.18
CA GLU A 132 -29.06 14.49 -4.16
C GLU A 132 -29.01 16.00 -4.42
N LYS A 133 -27.86 16.51 -4.87
CA LYS A 133 -27.66 17.93 -5.15
C LYS A 133 -28.08 18.36 -6.55
N GLY A 134 -28.54 17.44 -7.39
CA GLY A 134 -28.88 17.73 -8.78
C GLY A 134 -27.67 18.16 -9.63
N ILE A 135 -26.47 17.71 -9.28
CA ILE A 135 -25.22 18.03 -9.97
C ILE A 135 -24.90 16.92 -10.97
N GLY A 136 -24.47 17.32 -12.16
CA GLY A 136 -24.07 16.41 -13.23
C GLY A 136 -25.15 16.22 -14.29
N THR A 137 -24.81 15.45 -15.30
CA THR A 137 -25.70 15.12 -16.43
C THR A 137 -25.87 13.62 -16.50
N THR A 138 -27.10 13.13 -16.53
CA THR A 138 -27.39 11.72 -16.78
C THR A 138 -27.17 11.41 -18.25
N LEU A 139 -26.23 10.54 -18.54
CA LEU A 139 -25.95 10.06 -19.89
C LEU A 139 -26.48 8.65 -20.04
N ASN A 140 -27.16 8.39 -21.16
CA ASN A 140 -27.56 7.04 -21.54
C ASN A 140 -26.41 6.41 -22.32
N LEU A 141 -25.69 5.44 -21.72
CA LEU A 141 -24.56 4.79 -22.39
C LEU A 141 -25.01 3.85 -23.51
N TRP A 142 -26.07 3.09 -23.25
CA TRP A 142 -26.72 2.18 -24.22
C TRP A 142 -28.10 1.78 -23.70
N GLU A 143 -29.00 1.43 -24.61
CA GLU A 143 -30.31 0.90 -24.23
C GLU A 143 -30.25 -0.60 -23.90
N LYS A 144 -29.30 -1.30 -24.51
CA LYS A 144 -28.98 -2.72 -24.20
C LYS A 144 -27.47 -2.88 -24.15
N PRO A 145 -26.94 -3.68 -23.20
CA PRO A 145 -25.52 -4.00 -23.16
C PRO A 145 -25.09 -4.65 -24.48
N TYR A 146 -23.98 -4.19 -25.05
CA TYR A 146 -23.50 -4.66 -26.35
C TYR A 146 -23.00 -6.12 -26.33
N LEU A 147 -22.74 -6.67 -25.15
CA LEU A 147 -22.17 -7.99 -24.96
C LEU A 147 -23.19 -9.08 -24.64
N TYR A 148 -24.50 -8.87 -24.88
CA TYR A 148 -25.56 -9.88 -24.69
C TYR A 148 -26.57 -9.83 -25.81
#